data_3baa9707e4818cab6a91098572fe17f3
#
_entry.id   3baa9707e4818cab6a91098572fe17f3
#
_cell.length_a   1.000
_cell.length_b   1.000
_cell.length_c   1.000
_cell.angle_alpha   90.00
_cell.angle_beta   90.00
_cell.angle_gamma   90.00
#
_symmetry.space_group_name_H-M   'P 1'
#
loop_
_entity.id
_entity.type
_entity.pdbx_description
1 polymer ?
#
loop_
_entity_poly.entity_id
_entity_poly.type
_entity_poly.pdbx_seq_one_letter_code
_entity_poly.pdbx_strand_id
1 'polypeptide(L)'
;MDEAFTPEALEAARVLFARPCEFMMGAAKIEQLPGTDLPEVAFAGRSNVGKSSLINALTTRKGLARASNEPGRTRELNLFLLDRRVRLVDLPGYGWARADRKTAAKFQNLGRQYLRGRPNLKRVYLLIDARHGLKSVDTEALDALDASAVSYQIVLTKADKLRPAALIEQVQADTLKAIAKRPAAFPRVAATSSDSGAGIPELRAEVMAAAGLEE
;
A
#
# COMPACT_ATOMS: atom_id res chain seq x y z
N MET A 1 -5.81 4.88 22.07
CA MET A 1 -6.42 6.16 21.65
C MET A 1 -5.83 6.47 20.28
N ASP A 2 -6.69 6.56 19.26
CA ASP A 2 -6.25 6.99 17.92
C ASP A 2 -6.00 8.51 18.02
N GLU A 3 -4.75 8.90 18.16
CA GLU A 3 -4.37 10.31 18.07
C GLU A 3 -4.65 10.77 16.65
N ALA A 4 -5.66 11.61 16.47
CA ALA A 4 -5.95 12.22 15.20
C ALA A 4 -4.74 13.08 14.78
N PHE A 5 -4.38 13.04 13.51
CA PHE A 5 -3.33 13.92 12.99
C PHE A 5 -3.70 15.39 13.23
N THR A 6 -2.72 16.20 13.59
CA THR A 6 -2.93 17.63 13.72
C THR A 6 -3.22 18.25 12.35
N PRO A 7 -3.94 19.39 12.29
CA PRO A 7 -4.18 20.10 11.03
C PRO A 7 -2.88 20.43 10.28
N GLU A 8 -1.81 20.74 11.01
CA GLU A 8 -0.50 21.05 10.45
C GLU A 8 0.13 19.82 9.77
N ALA A 9 0.04 18.63 10.38
CA ALA A 9 0.53 17.37 9.82
C ALA A 9 -0.24 16.99 8.54
N LEU A 10 -1.57 17.16 8.54
CA LEU A 10 -2.41 16.93 7.36
C LEU A 10 -2.06 17.90 6.23
N GLU A 11 -1.83 19.18 6.55
CA GLU A 11 -1.46 20.19 5.54
C GLU A 11 -0.04 19.92 4.98
N ALA A 12 0.94 19.60 5.83
CA ALA A 12 2.28 19.26 5.39
C ALA A 12 2.25 18.04 4.42
N ALA A 13 1.48 17.01 4.77
CA ALA A 13 1.30 15.85 3.91
C ALA A 13 0.58 16.21 2.59
N ARG A 14 -0.43 17.07 2.64
CA ARG A 14 -1.10 17.57 1.44
C ARG A 14 -0.13 18.29 0.51
N VAL A 15 0.73 19.14 1.06
CA VAL A 15 1.76 19.88 0.30
C VAL A 15 2.75 18.91 -0.32
N LEU A 16 3.27 17.94 0.43
CA LEU A 16 4.21 16.94 -0.10
C LEU A 16 3.59 16.18 -1.28
N PHE A 17 2.37 15.67 -1.13
CA PHE A 17 1.71 14.88 -2.17
C PHE A 17 1.18 15.70 -3.36
N ALA A 18 1.13 17.03 -3.26
CA ALA A 18 0.88 17.94 -4.37
C ALA A 18 2.12 18.19 -5.23
N ARG A 19 3.32 17.89 -4.71
CA ARG A 19 4.60 18.02 -5.43
C ARG A 19 4.67 17.05 -6.61
N PRO A 20 5.61 17.22 -7.53
CA PRO A 20 5.78 16.30 -8.64
C PRO A 20 5.95 14.85 -8.18
N CYS A 21 5.17 13.97 -8.77
CA CYS A 21 5.31 12.53 -8.63
C CYS A 21 5.35 11.92 -10.02
N GLU A 22 6.43 11.21 -10.32
CA GLU A 22 6.72 10.71 -11.66
C GLU A 22 7.00 9.20 -11.63
N PHE A 23 6.60 8.50 -12.69
CA PHE A 23 7.01 7.12 -12.88
C PHE A 23 8.53 7.08 -13.11
N MET A 24 9.23 6.37 -12.23
CA MET A 24 10.68 6.24 -12.30
C MET A 24 11.09 5.06 -13.17
N MET A 25 10.58 3.86 -12.84
CA MET A 25 10.93 2.62 -13.56
C MET A 25 10.02 1.46 -13.19
N GLY A 26 9.99 0.43 -14.04
CA GLY A 26 9.55 -0.93 -13.72
C GLY A 26 10.75 -1.84 -13.53
N ALA A 27 10.77 -2.65 -12.46
CA ALA A 27 11.81 -3.61 -12.18
C ALA A 27 11.25 -5.04 -12.17
N ALA A 28 11.72 -5.87 -13.08
CA ALA A 28 11.40 -7.30 -13.17
C ALA A 28 12.36 -8.19 -12.35
N LYS A 29 13.46 -7.60 -11.86
CA LYS A 29 14.47 -8.24 -11.02
C LYS A 29 14.97 -7.26 -9.97
N ILE A 30 15.46 -7.79 -8.84
CA ILE A 30 15.96 -6.97 -7.72
C ILE A 30 17.20 -6.15 -8.10
N GLU A 31 18.05 -6.68 -8.95
CA GLU A 31 19.29 -6.02 -9.38
C GLU A 31 19.05 -4.75 -10.22
N GLN A 32 17.81 -4.58 -10.72
CA GLN A 32 17.41 -3.39 -11.47
C GLN A 32 16.98 -2.22 -10.56
N LEU A 33 16.77 -2.50 -9.27
CA LEU A 33 16.30 -1.48 -8.33
C LEU A 33 17.37 -0.39 -8.13
N PRO A 34 16.95 0.87 -7.91
CA PRO A 34 17.87 1.96 -7.63
C PRO A 34 18.55 1.77 -6.27
N GLY A 35 19.58 2.58 -6.00
CA GLY A 35 20.23 2.63 -4.68
C GLY A 35 19.27 2.88 -3.53
N THR A 36 19.74 2.71 -2.31
CA THR A 36 18.94 2.79 -1.07
C THR A 36 19.01 4.16 -0.39
N ASP A 37 19.33 5.18 -1.16
CA ASP A 37 19.52 6.58 -0.77
C ASP A 37 18.23 7.30 -0.32
N LEU A 38 17.08 6.86 -0.80
CA LEU A 38 15.78 7.42 -0.44
C LEU A 38 14.91 6.41 0.29
N PRO A 39 14.06 6.84 1.24
CA PRO A 39 13.08 5.97 1.85
C PRO A 39 12.10 5.43 0.81
N GLU A 40 11.64 4.20 1.03
CA GLU A 40 10.61 3.56 0.21
C GLU A 40 9.42 3.19 1.08
N VAL A 41 8.22 3.39 0.53
CA VAL A 41 6.97 2.82 1.04
C VAL A 41 6.33 2.01 -0.06
N ALA A 42 5.81 0.83 0.27
CA ALA A 42 5.28 -0.07 -0.73
C ALA A 42 3.78 -0.31 -0.56
N PHE A 43 3.11 -0.55 -1.66
CA PHE A 43 1.69 -0.87 -1.72
C PHE A 43 1.52 -2.29 -2.24
N ALA A 44 0.87 -3.13 -1.44
CA ALA A 44 0.57 -4.52 -1.74
C ALA A 44 -0.93 -4.76 -1.66
N GLY A 45 -1.41 -5.82 -2.29
CA GLY A 45 -2.83 -6.17 -2.20
C GLY A 45 -3.24 -7.12 -3.33
N ARG A 46 -4.45 -7.64 -3.23
CA ARG A 46 -5.01 -8.50 -4.29
C ARG A 46 -5.24 -7.72 -5.58
N SER A 47 -5.27 -8.45 -6.70
CA SER A 47 -5.71 -7.87 -7.96
C SER A 47 -7.09 -7.21 -7.80
N ASN A 48 -7.27 -6.04 -8.40
CA ASN A 48 -8.50 -5.24 -8.35
C ASN A 48 -8.94 -4.76 -6.95
N VAL A 49 -8.04 -4.77 -5.98
CA VAL A 49 -8.30 -4.22 -4.64
C VAL A 49 -8.40 -2.69 -4.65
N GLY A 50 -7.92 -2.03 -5.71
CA GLY A 50 -7.90 -0.57 -5.84
C GLY A 50 -6.52 0.07 -5.65
N LYS A 51 -5.43 -0.72 -5.76
CA LYS A 51 -4.06 -0.26 -5.48
C LYS A 51 -3.62 0.91 -6.38
N SER A 52 -3.74 0.79 -7.69
CA SER A 52 -3.41 1.89 -8.63
C SER A 52 -4.32 3.11 -8.45
N SER A 53 -5.61 2.89 -8.13
CA SER A 53 -6.53 3.99 -7.82
C SER A 53 -6.10 4.75 -6.55
N LEU A 54 -5.65 4.01 -5.51
CA LEU A 54 -5.17 4.61 -4.27
C LEU A 54 -3.88 5.42 -4.51
N ILE A 55 -2.91 4.89 -5.23
CA ILE A 55 -1.66 5.61 -5.56
C ILE A 55 -1.99 6.90 -6.34
N ASN A 56 -2.90 6.82 -7.31
CA ASN A 56 -3.35 7.99 -8.06
C ASN A 56 -4.07 9.03 -7.17
N ALA A 57 -4.91 8.58 -6.22
CA ALA A 57 -5.59 9.45 -5.28
C ALA A 57 -4.62 10.12 -4.28
N LEU A 58 -3.65 9.36 -3.75
CA LEU A 58 -2.60 9.90 -2.89
C LEU A 58 -1.80 11.01 -3.59
N THR A 59 -1.39 10.77 -4.83
CA THR A 59 -0.54 11.68 -5.59
C THR A 59 -1.30 12.76 -6.35
N THR A 60 -2.63 12.79 -6.29
CA THR A 60 -3.48 13.69 -7.08
C THR A 60 -3.23 13.63 -8.59
N ARG A 61 -2.71 12.49 -9.08
CA ARG A 61 -2.36 12.29 -10.48
C ARG A 61 -3.31 11.30 -11.15
N LYS A 62 -3.96 11.72 -12.23
CA LYS A 62 -4.77 10.80 -13.04
C LYS A 62 -3.84 9.97 -13.93
N GLY A 63 -3.90 8.64 -13.76
CA GLY A 63 -3.19 7.70 -14.63
C GLY A 63 -1.67 7.55 -14.38
N LEU A 64 -1.14 8.05 -13.27
CA LEU A 64 0.25 7.80 -12.86
C LEU A 64 0.49 6.29 -12.69
N ALA A 65 -0.28 5.65 -11.82
CA ALA A 65 -0.35 4.21 -11.74
C ALA A 65 -1.49 3.72 -12.66
N ARG A 66 -1.17 2.83 -13.60
CA ARG A 66 -2.17 2.34 -14.56
C ARG A 66 -3.08 1.33 -13.87
N ALA A 67 -4.34 1.70 -13.67
CA ALA A 67 -5.38 0.76 -13.29
C ALA A 67 -5.64 -0.19 -14.46
N SER A 68 -5.42 -1.47 -14.27
CA SER A 68 -5.73 -2.50 -15.26
C SER A 68 -6.88 -3.37 -14.74
N ASN A 69 -7.93 -3.51 -15.55
CA ASN A 69 -9.01 -4.47 -15.28
C ASN A 69 -8.60 -5.92 -15.60
N GLU A 70 -7.43 -6.12 -16.24
CA GLU A 70 -6.92 -7.45 -16.54
C GLU A 70 -6.02 -7.94 -15.40
N PRO A 71 -6.36 -9.06 -14.75
CA PRO A 71 -5.50 -9.69 -13.76
C PRO A 71 -4.17 -10.10 -14.41
N GLY A 72 -3.05 -9.79 -13.75
CA GLY A 72 -1.74 -10.25 -14.22
C GLY A 72 -0.95 -9.28 -15.08
N ARG A 73 -1.39 -8.05 -15.23
CA ARG A 73 -0.69 -7.07 -16.07
C ARG A 73 0.51 -6.44 -15.38
N THR A 74 0.50 -6.25 -14.07
CA THR A 74 1.65 -5.75 -13.31
C THR A 74 2.58 -6.90 -13.00
N ARG A 75 3.60 -7.06 -13.81
CA ARG A 75 4.61 -8.13 -13.72
C ARG A 75 5.93 -7.64 -13.13
N GLU A 76 5.97 -6.41 -12.67
CA GLU A 76 7.15 -5.67 -12.24
C GLU A 76 6.85 -4.92 -10.96
N LEU A 77 7.89 -4.55 -10.23
CA LEU A 77 7.82 -3.55 -9.20
C LEU A 77 7.79 -2.19 -9.90
N ASN A 78 6.71 -1.42 -9.77
CA ASN A 78 6.68 -0.09 -10.34
C ASN A 78 7.07 0.93 -9.28
N LEU A 79 8.10 1.72 -9.57
CA LEU A 79 8.61 2.75 -8.68
C LEU A 79 8.17 4.12 -9.19
N PHE A 80 7.64 4.92 -8.27
CA PHE A 80 7.29 6.33 -8.51
C PHE A 80 8.11 7.19 -7.55
N LEU A 81 8.68 8.28 -8.07
CA LEU A 81 9.48 9.22 -7.29
C LEU A 81 8.63 10.45 -6.94
N LEU A 82 8.33 10.62 -5.66
CA LEU A 82 7.58 11.76 -5.13
C LEU A 82 8.56 12.81 -4.60
N ASP A 83 8.50 14.01 -5.16
CA ASP A 83 9.29 15.20 -4.76
C ASP A 83 10.81 14.93 -4.61
N ARG A 84 11.35 13.94 -5.28
CA ARG A 84 12.74 13.46 -5.12
C ARG A 84 13.12 13.09 -3.67
N ARG A 85 12.13 12.86 -2.80
CA ARG A 85 12.31 12.61 -1.36
C ARG A 85 11.91 11.20 -0.93
N VAL A 86 10.97 10.57 -1.62
CA VAL A 86 10.48 9.23 -1.28
C VAL A 86 10.09 8.46 -2.54
N ARG A 87 10.29 7.15 -2.52
CA ARG A 87 9.82 6.25 -3.57
C ARG A 87 8.54 5.54 -3.11
N LEU A 88 7.51 5.64 -3.92
CA LEU A 88 6.28 4.85 -3.77
C LEU A 88 6.44 3.60 -4.65
N VAL A 89 6.30 2.42 -4.08
CA VAL A 89 6.54 1.16 -4.80
C VAL A 89 5.24 0.38 -4.93
N ASP A 90 4.79 0.16 -6.16
CA ASP A 90 3.62 -0.65 -6.47
C ASP A 90 4.04 -2.11 -6.66
N LEU A 91 3.74 -2.97 -5.66
CA LEU A 91 4.05 -4.39 -5.73
C LEU A 91 3.07 -5.14 -6.64
N PRO A 92 3.50 -6.22 -7.31
CA PRO A 92 2.59 -7.08 -8.05
C PRO A 92 1.44 -7.57 -7.17
N GLY A 93 0.22 -7.54 -7.69
CA GLY A 93 -0.94 -8.05 -6.95
C GLY A 93 -0.83 -9.56 -6.70
N TYR A 94 -1.37 -10.04 -5.59
CA TYR A 94 -1.44 -11.47 -5.27
C TYR A 94 -2.88 -12.02 -5.44
N GLY A 95 -3.07 -13.34 -5.25
CA GLY A 95 -4.39 -13.97 -5.28
C GLY A 95 -4.96 -14.21 -6.68
N TRP A 96 -4.12 -14.46 -7.67
CA TRP A 96 -4.53 -14.67 -9.07
C TRP A 96 -5.00 -16.10 -9.34
N ALA A 97 -6.29 -16.29 -9.38
CA ALA A 97 -6.89 -17.61 -9.72
C ALA A 97 -6.74 -17.98 -11.21
N ARG A 98 -6.36 -17.03 -12.08
CA ARG A 98 -6.31 -17.23 -13.56
C ARG A 98 -4.91 -17.13 -14.17
N ALA A 99 -3.87 -16.82 -13.40
CA ALA A 99 -2.51 -16.81 -13.93
C ALA A 99 -1.94 -18.23 -13.96
N ASP A 100 -1.12 -18.54 -14.97
CA ASP A 100 -0.26 -19.72 -14.93
C ASP A 100 0.52 -19.78 -13.63
N ARG A 101 0.50 -20.94 -12.96
CA ARG A 101 1.15 -21.14 -11.63
C ARG A 101 2.63 -20.72 -11.61
N LYS A 102 3.37 -20.96 -12.71
CA LYS A 102 4.79 -20.59 -12.81
C LYS A 102 4.98 -19.06 -12.83
N THR A 103 4.13 -18.37 -13.57
CA THR A 103 4.13 -16.91 -13.68
C THR A 103 3.74 -16.26 -12.34
N ALA A 104 2.68 -16.74 -11.68
CA ALA A 104 2.27 -16.26 -10.37
C ALA A 104 3.36 -16.46 -9.31
N ALA A 105 4.01 -17.63 -9.29
CA ALA A 105 5.11 -17.93 -8.38
C ALA A 105 6.32 -17.01 -8.59
N LYS A 106 6.66 -16.67 -9.84
CA LYS A 106 7.77 -15.76 -10.16
C LYS A 106 7.55 -14.35 -9.56
N PHE A 107 6.33 -13.83 -9.67
CA PHE A 107 6.02 -12.48 -9.16
C PHE A 107 5.87 -12.43 -7.64
N GLN A 108 5.34 -13.51 -7.05
CA GLN A 108 5.38 -13.67 -5.59
C GLN A 108 6.82 -13.72 -5.08
N ASN A 109 7.72 -14.41 -5.81
CA ASN A 109 9.13 -14.48 -5.44
C ASN A 109 9.82 -13.11 -5.55
N LEU A 110 9.56 -12.32 -6.60
CA LEU A 110 10.09 -10.95 -6.73
C LEU A 110 9.65 -10.06 -5.56
N GLY A 111 8.36 -10.10 -5.20
CA GLY A 111 7.84 -9.39 -4.04
C GLY A 111 8.51 -9.82 -2.73
N ARG A 112 8.69 -11.14 -2.50
CA ARG A 112 9.37 -11.66 -1.31
C ARG A 112 10.84 -11.25 -1.25
N GLN A 113 11.56 -11.27 -2.37
CA GLN A 113 12.95 -10.82 -2.44
C GLN A 113 13.05 -9.32 -2.14
N TYR A 114 12.14 -8.51 -2.68
CA TYR A 114 12.05 -7.09 -2.37
C TYR A 114 11.83 -6.85 -0.86
N LEU A 115 10.87 -7.51 -0.25
CA LEU A 115 10.58 -7.36 1.18
C LEU A 115 11.78 -7.72 2.06
N ARG A 116 12.52 -8.78 1.72
CA ARG A 116 13.66 -9.27 2.53
C ARG A 116 14.95 -8.49 2.31
N GLY A 117 15.13 -7.92 1.13
CA GLY A 117 16.41 -7.37 0.72
C GLY A 117 16.46 -5.84 0.63
N ARG A 118 15.42 -5.13 1.06
CA ARG A 118 15.30 -3.69 0.85
C ARG A 118 15.44 -2.89 2.17
N PRO A 119 16.67 -2.45 2.55
CA PRO A 119 16.93 -1.83 3.86
C PRO A 119 16.27 -0.45 4.03
N ASN A 120 15.98 0.25 2.95
CA ASN A 120 15.31 1.55 2.94
C ASN A 120 13.77 1.45 2.83
N LEU A 121 13.20 0.23 2.80
CA LEU A 121 11.76 0.01 2.88
C LEU A 121 11.28 0.29 4.31
N LYS A 122 10.46 1.32 4.46
CA LYS A 122 9.98 1.80 5.76
C LYS A 122 8.68 1.13 6.19
N ARG A 123 7.73 0.98 5.26
CA ARG A 123 6.43 0.34 5.53
C ARG A 123 5.78 -0.21 4.27
N VAL A 124 5.05 -1.29 4.43
CA VAL A 124 4.15 -1.82 3.40
C VAL A 124 2.71 -1.49 3.76
N TYR A 125 1.99 -0.84 2.87
CA TYR A 125 0.55 -0.64 2.96
C TYR A 125 -0.14 -1.81 2.28
N LEU A 126 -0.74 -2.70 3.08
CA LEU A 126 -1.46 -3.88 2.58
C LEU A 126 -2.93 -3.54 2.39
N LEU A 127 -3.36 -3.49 1.14
CA LEU A 127 -4.70 -3.08 0.75
C LEU A 127 -5.68 -4.26 0.80
N ILE A 128 -6.79 -4.03 1.48
CA ILE A 128 -7.92 -4.97 1.62
C ILE A 128 -9.20 -4.26 1.17
N ASP A 129 -9.99 -4.90 0.34
CA ASP A 129 -11.30 -4.36 -0.05
C ASP A 129 -12.24 -4.40 1.15
N ALA A 130 -12.68 -3.24 1.62
CA ALA A 130 -13.50 -3.09 2.82
C ALA A 130 -14.80 -3.91 2.78
N ARG A 131 -15.36 -4.12 1.57
CA ARG A 131 -16.59 -4.92 1.38
C ARG A 131 -16.43 -6.38 1.78
N HIS A 132 -15.21 -6.85 1.81
CA HIS A 132 -14.90 -8.26 2.02
C HIS A 132 -14.10 -8.54 3.29
N GLY A 133 -13.43 -7.52 3.86
CA GLY A 133 -12.50 -7.69 4.96
C GLY A 133 -11.32 -8.62 4.63
N LEU A 134 -10.61 -9.04 5.67
CA LEU A 134 -9.52 -10.02 5.55
C LEU A 134 -10.07 -11.40 5.12
N LYS A 135 -9.37 -12.04 4.19
CA LYS A 135 -9.66 -13.40 3.72
C LYS A 135 -8.46 -14.32 3.92
N SER A 136 -8.68 -15.63 3.84
CA SER A 136 -7.62 -16.64 3.98
C SER A 136 -6.44 -16.41 3.01
N VAL A 137 -6.70 -15.95 1.78
CA VAL A 137 -5.66 -15.62 0.81
C VAL A 137 -4.77 -14.45 1.26
N ASP A 138 -5.26 -13.57 2.14
CA ASP A 138 -4.47 -12.45 2.67
C ASP A 138 -3.53 -12.94 3.79
N THR A 139 -3.84 -14.07 4.44
CA THR A 139 -3.01 -14.65 5.52
C THR A 139 -1.60 -14.96 5.02
N GLU A 140 -1.46 -15.53 3.82
CA GLU A 140 -0.15 -15.81 3.23
C GLU A 140 0.70 -14.53 3.03
N ALA A 141 0.06 -13.42 2.65
CA ALA A 141 0.72 -12.13 2.50
C ALA A 141 1.14 -11.57 3.88
N LEU A 142 0.28 -11.66 4.88
CA LEU A 142 0.58 -11.27 6.25
C LEU A 142 1.74 -12.09 6.84
N ASP A 143 1.73 -13.41 6.64
CA ASP A 143 2.80 -14.31 7.11
C ASP A 143 4.14 -13.99 6.43
N ALA A 144 4.13 -13.65 5.14
CA ALA A 144 5.32 -13.25 4.41
C ALA A 144 5.90 -11.91 4.91
N LEU A 145 5.04 -10.96 5.29
CA LEU A 145 5.44 -9.67 5.87
C LEU A 145 6.03 -9.86 7.26
N ASP A 146 5.39 -10.64 8.14
CA ASP A 146 5.92 -10.98 9.46
C ASP A 146 7.27 -11.70 9.36
N ALA A 147 7.39 -12.70 8.47
CA ALA A 147 8.62 -13.45 8.25
C ALA A 147 9.76 -12.59 7.66
N SER A 148 9.42 -11.47 7.02
CA SER A 148 10.40 -10.51 6.49
C SER A 148 10.75 -9.40 7.48
N ALA A 149 10.13 -9.37 8.66
CA ALA A 149 10.26 -8.35 9.69
C ALA A 149 10.05 -6.92 9.15
N VAL A 150 9.19 -6.77 8.15
CA VAL A 150 8.87 -5.48 7.53
C VAL A 150 7.59 -4.94 8.14
N SER A 151 7.65 -3.73 8.71
CA SER A 151 6.46 -3.04 9.21
C SER A 151 5.41 -2.93 8.13
N TYR A 152 4.17 -3.30 8.43
CA TYR A 152 3.06 -3.14 7.50
C TYR A 152 1.81 -2.58 8.19
N GLN A 153 0.99 -1.90 7.41
CA GLN A 153 -0.27 -1.33 7.84
C GLN A 153 -1.40 -1.78 6.91
N ILE A 154 -2.53 -2.16 7.47
CA ILE A 154 -3.71 -2.49 6.66
C ILE A 154 -4.42 -1.21 6.24
N VAL A 155 -4.75 -1.14 4.95
CA VAL A 155 -5.57 -0.08 4.35
C VAL A 155 -6.82 -0.69 3.75
N LEU A 156 -7.96 -0.42 4.35
CA LEU A 156 -9.25 -0.78 3.80
C LEU A 156 -9.58 0.17 2.65
N THR A 157 -9.77 -0.37 1.47
CA THR A 157 -10.11 0.39 0.26
C THR A 157 -11.61 0.29 -0.04
N LYS A 158 -12.12 1.19 -0.87
CA LYS A 158 -13.53 1.21 -1.30
C LYS A 158 -14.51 1.34 -0.13
N ALA A 159 -14.12 2.09 0.90
CA ALA A 159 -14.94 2.32 2.08
C ALA A 159 -16.30 2.96 1.74
N ASP A 160 -16.36 3.77 0.67
CA ASP A 160 -17.58 4.36 0.13
C ASP A 160 -18.64 3.36 -0.32
N LYS A 161 -18.24 2.11 -0.59
CA LYS A 161 -19.15 1.03 -1.01
C LYS A 161 -19.79 0.29 0.18
N LEU A 162 -19.36 0.57 1.41
CA LEU A 162 -20.02 0.04 2.63
C LEU A 162 -21.16 0.95 3.05
N ARG A 163 -22.30 0.34 3.32
CA ARG A 163 -23.50 1.01 3.79
C ARG A 163 -24.19 0.17 4.88
N PRO A 164 -24.60 0.71 6.03
CA PRO A 164 -24.38 2.09 6.52
C PRO A 164 -22.90 2.34 6.89
N ALA A 165 -22.52 3.60 7.07
CA ALA A 165 -21.14 4.00 7.39
C ALA A 165 -20.57 3.34 8.66
N ALA A 166 -21.40 3.03 9.65
CA ALA A 166 -21.02 2.31 10.87
C ALA A 166 -20.35 0.93 10.60
N LEU A 167 -20.62 0.30 9.44
CA LEU A 167 -19.96 -0.94 9.07
C LEU A 167 -18.45 -0.76 8.82
N ILE A 168 -18.00 0.44 8.47
CA ILE A 168 -16.59 0.73 8.27
C ILE A 168 -15.82 0.58 9.59
N GLU A 169 -16.34 1.18 10.66
CA GLU A 169 -15.76 1.10 12.01
C GLU A 169 -15.72 -0.35 12.50
N GLN A 170 -16.79 -1.12 12.24
CA GLN A 170 -16.83 -2.53 12.59
C GLN A 170 -15.74 -3.31 11.84
N VAL A 171 -15.60 -3.13 10.51
CA VAL A 171 -14.59 -3.82 9.70
C VAL A 171 -13.17 -3.40 10.12
N GLN A 172 -12.96 -2.13 10.49
CA GLN A 172 -11.68 -1.67 11.02
C GLN A 172 -11.35 -2.37 12.35
N ALA A 173 -12.31 -2.40 13.29
CA ALA A 173 -12.14 -3.06 14.59
C ALA A 173 -11.87 -4.55 14.45
N ASP A 174 -12.62 -5.26 13.61
CA ASP A 174 -12.42 -6.69 13.36
C ASP A 174 -11.07 -6.97 12.71
N THR A 175 -10.66 -6.12 11.76
CA THR A 175 -9.35 -6.21 11.10
C THR A 175 -8.22 -5.97 12.10
N LEU A 176 -8.33 -4.93 12.95
CA LEU A 176 -7.36 -4.61 13.98
C LEU A 176 -7.21 -5.77 14.98
N LYS A 177 -8.33 -6.35 15.42
CA LYS A 177 -8.35 -7.53 16.29
C LYS A 177 -7.66 -8.74 15.64
N ALA A 178 -7.88 -8.97 14.35
CA ALA A 178 -7.29 -10.07 13.60
C ALA A 178 -5.75 -9.97 13.50
N ILE A 179 -5.21 -8.74 13.43
CA ILE A 179 -3.76 -8.52 13.33
C ILE A 179 -3.08 -8.23 14.67
N ALA A 180 -3.81 -8.14 15.79
CA ALA A 180 -3.30 -7.70 17.09
C ALA A 180 -2.10 -8.52 17.63
N LYS A 181 -1.97 -9.79 17.21
CA LYS A 181 -0.87 -10.68 17.62
C LYS A 181 0.25 -10.78 16.59
N ARG A 182 0.20 -10.02 15.50
CA ARG A 182 1.20 -10.05 14.44
C ARG A 182 2.33 -9.07 14.75
N PRO A 183 3.59 -9.52 14.82
CA PRO A 183 4.68 -8.71 15.35
C PRO A 183 5.07 -7.54 14.45
N ALA A 184 4.87 -7.66 13.12
CA ALA A 184 5.22 -6.61 12.16
C ALA A 184 4.04 -5.69 11.81
N ALA A 185 2.82 -5.99 12.30
CA ALA A 185 1.64 -5.20 12.03
C ALA A 185 1.67 -3.86 12.77
N PHE A 186 1.54 -2.76 12.03
CA PHE A 186 1.31 -1.46 12.64
C PHE A 186 -0.10 -1.44 13.26
N PRO A 187 -0.25 -0.98 14.52
CA PRO A 187 -1.50 -1.13 15.29
C PRO A 187 -2.57 -0.10 14.92
N ARG A 188 -2.74 0.16 13.63
CA ARG A 188 -3.75 1.04 13.06
C ARG A 188 -4.24 0.50 11.73
N VAL A 189 -5.54 0.58 11.49
CA VAL A 189 -6.18 0.22 10.22
C VAL A 189 -6.75 1.49 9.59
N ALA A 190 -6.21 1.90 8.46
CA ALA A 190 -6.76 3.02 7.71
C ALA A 190 -7.98 2.58 6.87
N ALA A 191 -8.98 3.46 6.73
CA ALA A 191 -10.10 3.25 5.81
C ALA A 191 -10.11 4.36 4.76
N THR A 192 -10.16 3.99 3.48
CA THR A 192 -10.01 4.94 2.37
C THR A 192 -11.02 4.72 1.25
N SER A 193 -11.34 5.79 0.57
CA SER A 193 -12.00 5.76 -0.72
C SER A 193 -11.27 6.65 -1.73
N SER A 194 -10.76 6.03 -2.79
CA SER A 194 -10.16 6.78 -3.90
C SER A 194 -11.21 7.54 -4.74
N ASP A 195 -12.49 7.19 -4.59
CA ASP A 195 -13.60 7.79 -5.33
C ASP A 195 -14.09 9.08 -4.64
N SER A 196 -14.34 9.01 -3.33
CA SER A 196 -14.80 10.16 -2.53
C SER A 196 -13.68 11.00 -1.93
N GLY A 197 -12.46 10.49 -1.87
CA GLY A 197 -11.32 11.14 -1.20
C GLY A 197 -11.27 10.91 0.32
N ALA A 198 -12.25 10.22 0.91
CA ALA A 198 -12.27 9.95 2.35
C ALA A 198 -11.04 9.13 2.78
N GLY A 199 -10.42 9.49 3.90
CA GLY A 199 -9.23 8.84 4.47
C GLY A 199 -7.93 9.06 3.68
N ILE A 200 -7.97 9.78 2.56
CA ILE A 200 -6.76 10.08 1.76
C ILE A 200 -5.85 11.09 2.47
N PRO A 201 -6.34 12.18 3.09
CA PRO A 201 -5.49 13.11 3.84
C PRO A 201 -4.72 12.41 4.97
N GLU A 202 -5.40 11.59 5.76
CA GLU A 202 -4.83 10.86 6.89
C GLU A 202 -3.79 9.83 6.41
N LEU A 203 -4.08 9.10 5.33
CA LEU A 203 -3.13 8.14 4.78
C LEU A 203 -1.88 8.83 4.20
N ARG A 204 -2.00 10.04 3.65
CA ARG A 204 -0.83 10.85 3.25
C ARG A 204 0.07 11.19 4.43
N ALA A 205 -0.52 11.61 5.55
CA ALA A 205 0.23 11.90 6.77
C ALA A 205 0.93 10.64 7.31
N GLU A 206 0.24 9.49 7.32
CA GLU A 206 0.83 8.19 7.70
C GLU A 206 2.00 7.79 6.80
N VAL A 207 1.90 8.00 5.48
CA VAL A 207 2.97 7.71 4.52
C VAL A 207 4.16 8.65 4.75
N MET A 208 3.90 9.93 4.95
CA MET A 208 4.93 10.95 5.24
C MET A 208 5.68 10.62 6.52
N ALA A 209 4.97 10.32 7.61
CA ALA A 209 5.51 9.90 8.89
C ALA A 209 6.35 8.62 8.77
N ALA A 210 5.80 7.58 8.12
CA ALA A 210 6.51 6.33 7.91
C ALA A 210 7.80 6.51 7.10
N ALA A 211 7.84 7.45 6.16
CA ALA A 211 9.01 7.78 5.38
C ALA A 211 10.04 8.66 6.12
N GLY A 212 9.70 9.17 7.33
CA GLY A 212 10.58 10.07 8.09
C GLY A 212 10.70 11.46 7.45
N LEU A 213 9.61 12.00 6.92
CA LEU A 213 9.58 13.27 6.20
C LEU A 213 8.83 14.37 6.97
N GLU A 214 8.64 14.19 8.26
CA GLU A 214 7.92 15.11 9.16
C GLU A 214 8.77 16.33 9.54
N GLU A 215 9.21 17.13 8.56
CA GLU A 215 9.80 18.46 8.81
C GLU A 215 9.23 19.48 7.85
#